data_7551bc61e2e0b3d800c33109e5f3c87f
#
_entry.id   7551bc61e2e0b3d800c33109e5f3c87f
#
_cell.length_a   1.000
_cell.length_b   1.000
_cell.length_c   1.000
_cell.angle_alpha   90.00
_cell.angle_beta   90.00
_cell.angle_gamma   90.00
#
_symmetry.space_group_name_H-M   'P 1'
#
loop_
_entity.id
_entity.type
_entity.pdbx_description
1 polymer ?
#
loop_
_entity_poly.entity_id
_entity_poly.type
_entity_poly.pdbx_seq_one_letter_code
_entity_poly.pdbx_strand_id
1 'polypeptide(L)' 'MMTELDKAYKVYEAKFDEEPPLMFLRGMSLDEQAAAINERVKDGKSFGEHANEEGFLS' A
#
# COMPACT_ATOMS: atom_id res chain seq x y z
N MET A 1 -12.98 -8.09 14.70
CA MET A 1 -11.68 -8.77 14.56
C MET A 1 -10.91 -8.16 13.39
N MET A 2 -9.64 -7.88 13.59
CA MET A 2 -8.84 -7.26 12.53
C MET A 2 -8.29 -8.31 11.57
N THR A 3 -8.48 -8.07 10.29
CA THR A 3 -7.93 -8.93 9.27
C THR A 3 -6.49 -8.51 8.96
N GLU A 4 -5.78 -9.33 8.19
CA GLU A 4 -4.44 -8.96 7.75
C GLU A 4 -4.45 -7.64 6.97
N LEU A 5 -5.49 -7.43 6.19
CA LEU A 5 -5.63 -6.21 5.41
C LEU A 5 -5.80 -5.00 6.33
N ASP A 6 -6.64 -5.13 7.37
CA ASP A 6 -6.84 -4.04 8.31
C ASP A 6 -5.53 -3.66 9.00
N LYS A 7 -4.75 -4.67 9.38
CA LYS A 7 -3.45 -4.41 10.00
C LYS A 7 -2.51 -3.71 9.04
N ALA A 8 -2.50 -4.14 7.79
CA ALA A 8 -1.66 -3.53 6.77
C ALA A 8 -2.02 -2.07 6.56
N TYR A 9 -3.32 -1.77 6.50
CA TYR A 9 -3.78 -0.39 6.37
C TYR A 9 -3.29 0.48 7.53
N LYS A 10 -3.42 -0.03 8.75
CA LYS A 10 -3.01 0.73 9.93
C LYS A 10 -1.52 1.01 9.94
N VAL A 11 -0.73 0.01 9.59
CA VAL A 11 0.73 0.18 9.55
C VAL A 11 1.11 1.19 8.48
N TYR A 12 0.47 1.11 7.32
CA TYR A 12 0.73 2.03 6.22
C TYR A 12 0.40 3.46 6.63
N GLU A 13 -0.79 3.67 7.21
CA GLU A 13 -1.21 5.00 7.63
C GLU A 13 -0.29 5.57 8.70
N ALA A 14 0.18 4.72 9.61
CA ALA A 14 1.09 5.17 10.65
C ALA A 14 2.47 5.56 10.09
N LYS A 15 2.90 4.84 9.06
CA LYS A 15 4.22 5.08 8.49
C LYS A 15 4.24 6.24 7.51
N PHE A 16 3.24 6.36 6.67
CA PHE A 16 3.21 7.36 5.60
C PHE A 16 2.25 8.51 5.85
N ASP A 17 1.50 8.44 6.94
CA ASP A 17 0.52 9.48 7.30
C ASP A 17 -0.51 9.71 6.20
N GLU A 18 -0.87 8.65 5.48
CA GLU A 18 -1.89 8.69 4.44
C GLU A 18 -2.43 7.29 4.22
N GLU A 19 -3.63 7.20 3.65
CA GLU A 19 -4.23 5.92 3.34
C GLU A 19 -3.66 5.35 2.05
N PRO A 20 -3.58 4.01 1.93
CA PRO A 20 -3.18 3.41 0.67
C PRO A 20 -4.16 3.80 -0.44
N PRO A 21 -3.68 4.20 -1.63
CA PRO A 21 -4.58 4.62 -2.70
C PRO A 21 -5.36 3.43 -3.27
N LEU A 22 -6.67 3.55 -3.26
CA LEU A 22 -7.55 2.48 -3.75
C LEU A 22 -7.32 2.17 -5.22
N MET A 23 -6.94 3.17 -6.00
CA MET A 23 -6.73 2.97 -7.44
C MET A 23 -5.65 1.93 -7.72
N PHE A 24 -4.68 1.79 -6.82
CA PHE A 24 -3.63 0.79 -6.97
C PHE A 24 -4.05 -0.59 -6.48
N LEU A 25 -5.09 -0.63 -5.65
CA LEU A 25 -5.55 -1.87 -5.03
C LEU A 25 -6.76 -2.48 -5.71
N ARG A 26 -7.39 -1.75 -6.60
CA ARG A 26 -8.58 -2.23 -7.31
C ARG A 26 -8.22 -3.45 -8.16
N GLY A 27 -9.08 -4.44 -8.11
CA GLY A 27 -8.87 -5.66 -8.87
C GLY A 27 -7.98 -6.69 -8.19
N MET A 28 -7.40 -6.32 -7.05
CA MET A 28 -6.60 -7.27 -6.27
C MET A 28 -7.48 -7.97 -5.24
N SER A 29 -7.15 -9.22 -4.94
CA SER A 29 -7.81 -9.93 -3.86
C SER A 29 -7.37 -9.31 -2.54
N LEU A 30 -8.07 -9.63 -1.45
CA LEU A 30 -7.72 -9.07 -0.14
C LEU A 30 -6.29 -9.46 0.26
N ASP A 31 -5.90 -10.70 -0.03
CA ASP A 31 -4.55 -11.16 0.29
C ASP A 31 -3.50 -10.37 -0.52
N GLU A 32 -3.80 -10.12 -1.78
CA GLU A 32 -2.89 -9.37 -2.63
C GLU A 32 -2.76 -7.93 -2.19
N GLN A 33 -3.87 -7.35 -1.76
CA GLN A 33 -3.87 -5.98 -1.24
C GLN A 33 -2.99 -5.88 0.00
N ALA A 34 -3.15 -6.82 0.93
CA ALA A 34 -2.35 -6.83 2.15
C ALA A 34 -0.88 -6.99 1.84
N ALA A 35 -0.55 -7.89 0.92
CA ALA A 35 0.84 -8.11 0.52
C ALA A 35 1.45 -6.86 -0.11
N ALA A 36 0.70 -6.21 -0.99
CA ALA A 36 1.19 -5.00 -1.66
C ALA A 36 1.45 -3.89 -0.65
N ILE A 37 0.54 -3.70 0.29
CA ILE A 37 0.70 -2.67 1.32
C ILE A 37 1.91 -2.96 2.19
N ASN A 38 2.05 -4.22 2.64
CA ASN A 38 3.19 -4.62 3.46
C ASN A 38 4.51 -4.41 2.73
N GLU A 39 4.51 -4.68 1.44
CA GLU A 39 5.68 -4.47 0.60
C GLU A 39 6.11 -3.01 0.61
N ARG A 40 5.14 -2.09 0.46
CA ARG A 40 5.44 -0.66 0.50
C ARG A 40 5.98 -0.23 1.85
N VAL A 41 5.40 -0.75 2.92
CA VAL A 41 5.86 -0.44 4.27
C VAL A 41 7.29 -0.94 4.47
N LYS A 42 7.57 -2.13 3.99
CA LYS A 42 8.90 -2.73 4.11
C LYS A 42 9.95 -1.92 3.36
N ASP A 43 9.60 -1.46 2.15
CA ASP A 43 10.51 -0.67 1.33
C ASP A 43 10.68 0.76 1.86
N GLY A 44 9.73 1.23 2.67
CA GLY A 44 9.77 2.59 3.18
C GLY A 44 9.32 3.62 2.17
N LYS A 45 8.63 3.20 1.12
CA LYS A 45 8.14 4.09 0.07
C LYS A 45 6.66 3.90 -0.12
N SER A 46 5.92 5.02 -0.21
CA SER A 46 4.48 4.95 -0.45
C SER A 46 4.22 4.50 -1.89
N PHE A 47 2.95 4.21 -2.18
CA PHE A 47 2.57 3.82 -3.54
C PHE A 47 2.89 4.94 -4.54
N GLY A 48 2.67 6.18 -4.15
CA GLY A 48 2.96 7.30 -5.02
C GLY A 48 4.45 7.44 -5.33
N GLU A 49 5.27 7.27 -4.32
CA GLU A 49 6.72 7.34 -4.51
C GLU A 49 7.22 6.21 -5.40
N HIS A 50 6.67 5.02 -5.18
CA HIS A 50 7.05 3.85 -5.96
C HIS A 50 6.69 4.06 -7.43
N ALA A 51 5.50 4.56 -7.71
CA ALA A 51 5.05 4.82 -9.07
C ALA A 51 5.94 5.87 -9.76
N ASN A 52 6.32 6.91 -9.01
CA ASN A 52 7.20 7.94 -9.55
C ASN A 52 8.56 7.38 -9.93
N GLU A 53 9.12 6.54 -9.08
CA GLU A 53 10.45 5.98 -9.34
C GLU A 53 10.46 5.11 -10.58
N GLU A 54 9.37 4.42 -10.84
CA GLU A 54 9.28 3.57 -12.02
C GLU A 54 8.88 4.33 -13.28
N GLY A 55 8.70 5.63 -13.13
CA GLY A 55 8.34 6.46 -14.28
C GLY A 55 6.91 6.24 -14.74
N PHE A 56 6.11 5.68 -13.89
CA PHE A 56 4.72 5.35 -14.22
C PHE A 56 3.89 6.55 -14.61
N LEU A 57 4.19 7.68 -13.99
CA LEU A 57 3.44 8.91 -14.23
C LEU A 57 4.15 9.89 -15.17
N SER A 58 5.28 9.52 -15.67
CA SER A 58 6.03 10.39 -16.57
C SER A 58 5.56 10.28 -18.00
#